data_b51242a33f54adc8a973581ab59c4735
#
_entry.id   b51242a33f54adc8a973581ab59c4735
#
_cell.length_a   1.000
_cell.length_b   1.000
_cell.length_c   1.000
_cell.angle_alpha   90.00
_cell.angle_beta   90.00
_cell.angle_gamma   90.00
#
_symmetry.space_group_name_H-M   'P 1'
#
loop_
_entity.id
_entity.type
_entity.pdbx_description
1 polymer ?
#
loop_
_entity_poly.entity_id
_entity_poly.type
_entity_poly.pdbx_seq_one_letter_code
_entity_poly.pdbx_strand_id
1 'polypeptide(L)'
;MFAIWSNLYFEMKFTKIALLISSLTLVACSSRTTSQGTFIANEATNYLMPKCPTSDLTATKPRNQIAPAVLECLGHEEFVNLAGLPNDRPIVISFWASWCTVCADDAISFNAAHKKLNGQVNFLGIAYQDEEKKSIAAAYKWQLPFPSVQDPRSLLREFYAINGLPVTLLVDKEGKVVERIAGPIGSPEDFTNRVSGKLISY
;
A
#
# COMPACT_ATOMS: atom_id res chain seq x y z
N MET A 1 -48.09 -70.86 3.86
CA MET A 1 -49.35 -70.92 4.62
C MET A 1 -50.01 -69.59 4.48
N PHE A 2 -51.06 -69.55 3.70
CA PHE A 2 -52.31 -68.79 3.76
C PHE A 2 -52.14 -67.26 4.10
N ALA A 3 -52.61 -66.36 3.40
CA ALA A 3 -53.77 -66.15 2.52
C ALA A 3 -54.21 -64.72 2.76
N ILE A 4 -54.34 -63.88 1.81
CA ILE A 4 -55.47 -63.61 0.92
C ILE A 4 -56.32 -62.43 1.47
N TRP A 5 -56.60 -61.53 0.51
CA TRP A 5 -57.78 -60.71 0.29
C TRP A 5 -57.93 -59.44 1.18
N SER A 6 -58.46 -58.34 0.71
CA SER A 6 -59.07 -57.96 -0.58
C SER A 6 -59.23 -56.47 -0.63
N ASN A 7 -59.13 -56.01 -1.84
CA ASN A 7 -59.92 -54.97 -2.45
C ASN A 7 -61.12 -54.40 -1.64
N LEU A 8 -61.27 -53.14 -1.69
CA LEU A 8 -62.55 -52.56 -2.10
C LEU A 8 -62.37 -51.08 -2.43
N TYR A 9 -62.62 -50.79 -3.70
CA TYR A 9 -63.09 -49.56 -4.26
C TYR A 9 -64.12 -48.88 -3.36
N PHE A 10 -64.00 -47.60 -3.19
CA PHE A 10 -65.17 -46.74 -3.08
C PHE A 10 -64.92 -45.41 -3.74
N GLU A 11 -65.78 -45.16 -4.63
CA GLU A 11 -65.96 -44.07 -5.57
C GLU A 11 -66.13 -42.70 -4.92
N MET A 12 -65.55 -41.76 -5.65
CA MET A 12 -66.03 -40.40 -5.95
C MET A 12 -67.12 -39.80 -5.09
N LYS A 13 -66.80 -38.64 -4.53
CA LYS A 13 -67.71 -37.49 -4.60
C LYS A 13 -66.91 -36.20 -4.69
N PHE A 14 -67.07 -35.54 -5.81
CA PHE A 14 -66.72 -34.16 -6.04
C PHE A 14 -67.35 -33.26 -4.99
N THR A 15 -66.55 -32.51 -4.25
CA THR A 15 -66.98 -31.29 -3.64
C THR A 15 -65.91 -30.24 -3.80
N LYS A 16 -66.32 -29.21 -4.49
CA LYS A 16 -65.58 -27.97 -4.71
C LYS A 16 -65.11 -27.40 -3.37
N ILE A 17 -63.81 -27.24 -3.18
CA ILE A 17 -63.27 -26.39 -2.15
C ILE A 17 -62.19 -25.53 -2.77
N ALA A 18 -62.51 -24.31 -2.78
CA ALA A 18 -61.77 -23.06 -2.93
C ALA A 18 -60.27 -23.16 -3.01
N LEU A 19 -59.75 -22.55 -4.06
CA LEU A 19 -58.42 -21.98 -4.17
C LEU A 19 -58.12 -21.06 -2.96
N LEU A 20 -57.26 -21.53 -2.08
CA LEU A 20 -56.46 -20.67 -1.23
C LEU A 20 -55.05 -20.73 -1.81
N ILE A 21 -54.77 -19.76 -2.63
CA ILE A 21 -53.43 -19.42 -3.06
C ILE A 21 -52.68 -18.89 -1.82
N SER A 22 -52.04 -19.79 -1.11
CA SER A 22 -51.03 -19.42 -0.12
C SER A 22 -49.80 -18.94 -0.88
N SER A 23 -49.70 -17.63 -1.03
CA SER A 23 -48.49 -16.96 -1.52
C SER A 23 -47.38 -17.21 -0.51
N LEU A 24 -46.59 -18.23 -0.77
CA LEU A 24 -45.32 -18.42 -0.12
C LEU A 24 -44.37 -17.31 -0.63
N THR A 25 -44.32 -16.20 0.09
CA THR A 25 -43.26 -15.22 -0.07
C THR A 25 -41.95 -15.88 0.34
N LEU A 26 -41.23 -16.38 -0.64
CA LEU A 26 -39.83 -16.63 -0.51
C LEU A 26 -39.12 -15.31 -0.19
N VAL A 27 -38.94 -15.05 1.11
CA VAL A 27 -37.95 -14.09 1.53
C VAL A 27 -36.59 -14.65 1.10
N ALA A 28 -36.20 -14.30 -0.12
CA ALA A 28 -34.82 -14.43 -0.55
C ALA A 28 -34.00 -13.54 0.40
N CYS A 29 -33.38 -14.17 1.42
CA CYS A 29 -32.25 -13.59 2.09
C CYS A 29 -31.20 -13.37 1.01
N SER A 30 -31.27 -12.22 0.34
CA SER A 30 -30.16 -11.69 -0.42
C SER A 30 -29.06 -11.43 0.59
N SER A 31 -28.18 -12.41 0.76
CA SER A 31 -26.88 -12.21 1.35
C SER A 31 -26.23 -11.11 0.49
N ARG A 32 -26.34 -9.86 0.95
CA ARG A 32 -25.46 -8.82 0.47
C ARG A 32 -24.04 -9.25 0.83
N THR A 33 -23.45 -10.06 -0.05
CA THR A 33 -22.01 -10.22 -0.10
C THR A 33 -21.49 -8.82 -0.35
N THR A 34 -20.92 -8.23 0.69
CA THR A 34 -20.36 -6.90 0.66
C THR A 34 -19.25 -6.92 -0.38
N SER A 35 -19.51 -6.36 -1.55
CA SER A 35 -18.53 -6.23 -2.65
C SER A 35 -17.44 -5.19 -2.35
N GLN A 36 -17.27 -4.81 -1.09
CA GLN A 36 -16.24 -3.85 -0.69
C GLN A 36 -14.81 -4.34 -0.99
N GLY A 37 -14.55 -5.65 -0.86
CA GLY A 37 -13.22 -6.18 -1.18
C GLY A 37 -12.88 -6.14 -2.67
N THR A 38 -13.87 -6.31 -3.53
CA THR A 38 -13.68 -6.32 -5.00
C THR A 38 -13.50 -4.90 -5.55
N PHE A 39 -14.20 -3.90 -4.97
CA PHE A 39 -14.03 -2.51 -5.37
C PHE A 39 -12.64 -1.98 -5.00
N ILE A 40 -12.16 -2.26 -3.80
CA ILE A 40 -10.83 -1.83 -3.35
C ILE A 40 -9.73 -2.47 -4.21
N ALA A 41 -9.86 -3.75 -4.54
CA ALA A 41 -8.89 -4.43 -5.39
C ALA A 41 -8.85 -3.86 -6.82
N ASN A 42 -10.00 -3.53 -7.42
CA ASN A 42 -10.05 -2.93 -8.75
C ASN A 42 -9.52 -1.49 -8.79
N GLU A 43 -9.80 -0.69 -7.77
CA GLU A 43 -9.28 0.68 -7.70
C GLU A 43 -7.76 0.69 -7.47
N ALA A 44 -7.25 -0.18 -6.61
CA ALA A 44 -5.82 -0.29 -6.38
C ALA A 44 -5.05 -0.77 -7.62
N THR A 45 -5.64 -1.62 -8.46
CA THR A 45 -5.00 -2.05 -9.73
C THR A 45 -4.94 -0.97 -10.79
N ASN A 46 -5.79 0.05 -10.70
CA ASN A 46 -5.79 1.22 -11.59
C ASN A 46 -5.08 2.44 -10.98
N TYR A 47 -4.58 2.32 -9.76
CA TYR A 47 -3.82 3.40 -9.12
C TYR A 47 -2.45 3.52 -9.78
N LEU A 48 -2.22 4.70 -10.37
CA LEU A 48 -0.92 5.04 -10.94
C LEU A 48 -0.06 5.63 -9.83
N MET A 49 0.97 4.91 -9.45
CA MET A 49 2.00 5.43 -8.56
C MET A 49 2.63 6.70 -9.16
N PRO A 50 3.04 7.68 -8.34
CA PRO A 50 3.83 8.80 -8.82
C PRO A 50 5.10 8.30 -9.52
N LYS A 51 5.43 8.91 -10.67
CA LYS A 51 6.64 8.55 -11.43
C LYS A 51 7.90 8.83 -10.62
N CYS A 52 8.84 7.90 -10.67
CA CYS A 52 10.14 8.08 -10.07
C CYS A 52 10.94 9.17 -10.79
N PRO A 53 11.84 9.85 -10.08
CA PRO A 53 12.77 10.78 -10.69
C PRO A 53 13.75 10.03 -11.61
N THR A 54 14.18 10.69 -12.67
CA THR A 54 15.31 10.19 -13.49
C THR A 54 16.59 10.18 -12.66
N SER A 55 17.45 9.22 -12.90
CA SER A 55 18.72 9.07 -12.19
C SER A 55 19.83 8.65 -13.14
N ASP A 56 21.07 8.93 -12.79
CA ASP A 56 22.24 8.36 -13.48
C ASP A 56 22.39 6.89 -13.10
N LEU A 57 21.99 6.00 -13.99
CA LEU A 57 22.07 4.54 -13.76
C LEU A 57 23.53 4.03 -13.74
N THR A 58 24.50 4.81 -14.18
CA THR A 58 25.91 4.43 -14.25
C THR A 58 26.69 4.75 -12.95
N ALA A 59 26.06 5.42 -11.98
CA ALA A 59 26.69 5.72 -10.70
C ALA A 59 27.00 4.45 -9.91
N THR A 60 28.28 4.08 -9.85
CA THR A 60 28.76 2.84 -9.19
C THR A 60 29.29 3.04 -7.78
N LYS A 61 29.45 4.29 -7.37
CA LYS A 61 29.96 4.64 -6.02
C LYS A 61 28.86 5.30 -5.21
N PRO A 62 28.88 5.12 -3.88
CA PRO A 62 27.98 5.87 -3.02
C PRO A 62 28.15 7.39 -3.25
N ARG A 63 27.03 8.11 -3.34
CA ARG A 63 27.06 9.56 -3.23
C ARG A 63 26.98 9.91 -1.76
N ASN A 64 28.16 10.13 -1.16
CA ASN A 64 28.30 10.27 0.28
C ASN A 64 27.70 9.05 1.01
N GLN A 65 26.51 9.17 1.64
CA GLN A 65 25.83 8.09 2.34
C GLN A 65 24.61 7.53 1.57
N ILE A 66 24.46 7.85 0.29
CA ILE A 66 23.43 7.23 -0.57
C ILE A 66 24.01 6.05 -1.33
N ALA A 67 23.42 4.87 -1.15
CA ALA A 67 23.85 3.61 -1.76
C ALA A 67 23.76 3.66 -3.30
N PRO A 68 24.73 3.09 -4.04
CA PRO A 68 24.67 2.91 -5.47
C PRO A 68 23.80 1.69 -5.82
N ALA A 69 22.52 1.75 -5.48
CA ALA A 69 21.56 0.67 -5.70
C ALA A 69 20.59 1.04 -6.82
N VAL A 70 20.53 0.18 -7.84
CA VAL A 70 19.55 0.28 -8.94
C VAL A 70 18.33 -0.53 -8.55
N LEU A 71 17.21 0.15 -8.38
CA LEU A 71 15.94 -0.40 -7.94
C LEU A 71 14.84 -0.05 -8.95
N GLU A 72 13.87 -0.95 -9.08
CA GLU A 72 12.70 -0.73 -9.94
C GLU A 72 11.74 0.27 -9.31
N CYS A 73 11.18 1.17 -10.11
CA CYS A 73 10.17 2.11 -9.66
C CYS A 73 8.85 1.38 -9.43
N LEU A 74 8.25 1.54 -8.26
CA LEU A 74 7.02 0.86 -7.89
C LEU A 74 5.86 1.23 -8.83
N GLY A 75 5.32 0.23 -9.52
CA GLY A 75 4.22 0.39 -10.49
C GLY A 75 4.64 0.98 -11.84
N HIS A 76 5.93 0.98 -12.15
CA HIS A 76 6.49 1.43 -13.41
C HIS A 76 7.67 0.54 -13.84
N GLU A 77 7.95 0.48 -15.14
CA GLU A 77 9.06 -0.33 -15.68
C GLU A 77 10.43 0.37 -15.63
N GLU A 78 10.47 1.60 -15.11
CA GLU A 78 11.71 2.37 -15.02
C GLU A 78 12.53 1.96 -13.80
N PHE A 79 13.86 2.16 -13.91
CA PHE A 79 14.81 1.92 -12.84
C PHE A 79 15.38 3.22 -12.30
N VAL A 80 15.67 3.23 -11.01
CA VAL A 80 16.28 4.34 -10.29
C VAL A 80 17.55 3.87 -9.59
N ASN A 81 18.66 4.52 -9.84
CA ASN A 81 19.87 4.38 -9.02
C ASN A 81 19.86 5.45 -7.94
N LEU A 82 19.82 5.04 -6.68
CA LEU A 82 19.71 6.00 -5.56
C LEU A 82 20.90 6.97 -5.53
N ALA A 83 22.13 6.50 -5.77
CA ALA A 83 23.31 7.37 -5.82
C ALA A 83 23.31 8.32 -7.04
N GLY A 84 22.57 7.98 -8.08
CA GLY A 84 22.41 8.78 -9.29
C GLY A 84 21.22 9.75 -9.27
N LEU A 85 20.50 9.84 -8.15
CA LEU A 85 19.37 10.79 -8.01
C LEU A 85 19.84 12.24 -8.15
N PRO A 86 18.99 13.15 -8.67
CA PRO A 86 19.27 14.58 -8.67
C PRO A 86 19.61 15.10 -7.26
N ASN A 87 20.52 16.06 -7.17
CA ASN A 87 20.98 16.66 -5.93
C ASN A 87 20.64 18.16 -5.82
N ASP A 88 19.62 18.58 -6.56
CA ASP A 88 19.12 19.95 -6.54
C ASP A 88 18.44 20.31 -5.20
N ARG A 89 17.94 19.30 -4.50
CA ARG A 89 17.23 19.44 -3.22
C ARG A 89 17.57 18.31 -2.25
N PRO A 90 17.43 18.54 -0.94
CA PRO A 90 17.50 17.46 0.03
C PRO A 90 16.36 16.47 -0.17
N ILE A 91 16.50 15.27 0.40
CA ILE A 91 15.53 14.20 0.20
C ILE A 91 15.21 13.48 1.52
N VAL A 92 13.95 13.20 1.74
CA VAL A 92 13.46 12.26 2.76
C VAL A 92 13.30 10.89 2.10
N ILE A 93 13.99 9.87 2.63
CA ILE A 93 13.87 8.49 2.18
C ILE A 93 13.17 7.68 3.28
N SER A 94 12.03 7.05 2.95
CA SER A 94 11.25 6.23 3.87
C SER A 94 11.27 4.78 3.46
N PHE A 95 11.77 3.89 4.34
CA PHE A 95 11.62 2.44 4.19
C PHE A 95 10.32 2.00 4.83
N TRP A 96 9.46 1.36 4.03
CA TRP A 96 8.14 0.94 4.42
C TRP A 96 7.74 -0.39 3.77
N ALA A 97 6.66 -1.01 4.23
CA ALA A 97 6.08 -2.18 3.60
C ALA A 97 4.57 -2.26 3.86
N SER A 98 3.83 -2.94 3.00
CA SER A 98 2.38 -3.11 3.13
C SER A 98 1.95 -3.83 4.43
N TRP A 99 2.81 -4.69 4.95
CA TRP A 99 2.61 -5.44 6.19
C TRP A 99 3.02 -4.66 7.46
N CYS A 100 3.60 -3.46 7.30
CA CYS A 100 4.07 -2.63 8.42
C CYS A 100 2.93 -1.73 8.91
N THR A 101 2.31 -2.09 10.04
CA THR A 101 1.19 -1.32 10.62
C THR A 101 1.61 0.08 11.06
N VAL A 102 2.78 0.22 11.66
CA VAL A 102 3.33 1.52 12.08
C VAL A 102 3.60 2.43 10.88
N CYS A 103 4.02 1.85 9.75
CA CYS A 103 4.22 2.63 8.52
C CYS A 103 2.89 3.22 7.98
N ALA A 104 1.77 2.51 8.20
CA ALA A 104 0.45 3.02 7.83
C ALA A 104 0.06 4.26 8.66
N ASP A 105 0.40 4.26 9.94
CA ASP A 105 0.15 5.39 10.83
C ASP A 105 1.05 6.60 10.45
N ASP A 106 2.31 6.33 10.12
CA ASP A 106 3.28 7.34 9.68
C ASP A 106 2.90 8.00 8.35
N ALA A 107 2.12 7.34 7.49
CA ALA A 107 1.71 7.88 6.20
C ALA A 107 1.01 9.24 6.31
N ILE A 108 0.24 9.47 7.37
CA ILE A 108 -0.44 10.75 7.63
C ILE A 108 0.59 11.88 7.78
N SER A 109 1.67 11.61 8.52
CA SER A 109 2.74 12.58 8.77
C SER A 109 3.59 12.83 7.53
N PHE A 110 3.86 11.77 6.74
CA PHE A 110 4.53 11.92 5.44
C PHE A 110 3.71 12.76 4.46
N ASN A 111 2.41 12.51 4.36
CA ASN A 111 1.52 13.25 3.46
C ASN A 111 1.46 14.73 3.82
N ALA A 112 1.37 15.04 5.11
CA ALA A 112 1.37 16.42 5.60
C ALA A 112 2.71 17.14 5.33
N ALA A 113 3.83 16.48 5.63
CA ALA A 113 5.17 17.04 5.38
C ALA A 113 5.41 17.22 3.87
N HIS A 114 5.08 16.23 3.03
CA HIS A 114 5.19 16.36 1.58
C HIS A 114 4.39 17.55 1.06
N LYS A 115 3.13 17.70 1.49
CA LYS A 115 2.28 18.84 1.08
C LYS A 115 2.87 20.20 1.49
N LYS A 116 3.41 20.30 2.71
CA LYS A 116 3.94 21.56 3.25
C LYS A 116 5.29 21.93 2.66
N LEU A 117 6.14 20.93 2.39
CA LEU A 117 7.53 21.12 1.95
C LEU A 117 7.73 20.85 0.45
N ASN A 118 6.63 20.72 -0.30
CA ASN A 118 6.67 20.49 -1.75
C ASN A 118 7.50 21.53 -2.47
N GLY A 119 8.39 21.07 -3.35
CA GLY A 119 9.34 21.93 -4.07
C GLY A 119 10.58 22.37 -3.27
N GLN A 120 10.65 22.10 -1.96
CA GLN A 120 11.82 22.39 -1.11
C GLN A 120 12.57 21.10 -0.75
N VAL A 121 11.85 19.99 -0.55
CA VAL A 121 12.39 18.68 -0.17
C VAL A 121 11.80 17.64 -1.07
N ASN A 122 12.62 16.73 -1.60
CA ASN A 122 12.17 15.55 -2.31
C ASN A 122 11.77 14.44 -1.32
N PHE A 123 10.83 13.58 -1.73
CA PHE A 123 10.41 12.42 -0.96
C PHE A 123 10.51 11.18 -1.84
N LEU A 124 11.04 10.10 -1.29
CA LEU A 124 11.13 8.80 -1.96
C LEU A 124 10.81 7.69 -0.95
N GLY A 125 9.85 6.84 -1.29
CA GLY A 125 9.59 5.61 -0.57
C GLY A 125 10.51 4.48 -1.06
N ILE A 126 10.79 3.52 -0.18
CA ILE A 126 11.40 2.24 -0.52
C ILE A 126 10.50 1.14 0.02
N ALA A 127 9.75 0.48 -0.88
CA ALA A 127 8.95 -0.69 -0.55
C ALA A 127 9.91 -1.86 -0.26
N TYR A 128 10.10 -2.15 1.02
CA TYR A 128 11.15 -3.02 1.52
C TYR A 128 10.62 -4.39 1.92
N GLN A 129 11.21 -5.46 1.36
CA GLN A 129 10.79 -6.86 1.62
C GLN A 129 9.28 -7.07 1.42
N ASP A 130 8.75 -6.57 0.32
CA ASP A 130 7.32 -6.60 0.05
C ASP A 130 7.03 -7.03 -1.39
N GLU A 131 5.81 -7.45 -1.64
CA GLU A 131 5.31 -7.78 -2.97
C GLU A 131 4.78 -6.53 -3.66
N GLU A 132 5.13 -6.31 -4.92
CA GLU A 132 4.75 -5.12 -5.68
C GLU A 132 3.25 -4.80 -5.60
N LYS A 133 2.38 -5.78 -5.87
CA LYS A 133 0.92 -5.58 -5.83
C LYS A 133 0.42 -5.16 -4.46
N LYS A 134 1.01 -5.70 -3.40
CA LYS A 134 0.65 -5.35 -2.03
C LYS A 134 1.14 -3.94 -1.67
N SER A 135 2.35 -3.61 -2.11
CA SER A 135 2.91 -2.26 -1.94
C SER A 135 2.08 -1.21 -2.66
N ILE A 136 1.67 -1.45 -3.93
CA ILE A 136 0.79 -0.54 -4.68
C ILE A 136 -0.55 -0.36 -3.96
N ALA A 137 -1.18 -1.45 -3.50
CA ALA A 137 -2.43 -1.39 -2.77
C ALA A 137 -2.31 -0.62 -1.44
N ALA A 138 -1.19 -0.78 -0.73
CA ALA A 138 -0.91 -0.03 0.50
C ALA A 138 -0.67 1.45 0.21
N ALA A 139 0.13 1.78 -0.80
CA ALA A 139 0.39 3.16 -1.22
C ALA A 139 -0.92 3.89 -1.61
N TYR A 140 -1.80 3.21 -2.34
CA TYR A 140 -3.14 3.71 -2.66
C TYR A 140 -3.97 3.97 -1.40
N LYS A 141 -4.06 2.97 -0.53
CA LYS A 141 -4.83 3.08 0.73
C LYS A 141 -4.32 4.20 1.63
N TRP A 142 -3.02 4.39 1.68
CA TRP A 142 -2.36 5.42 2.51
C TRP A 142 -2.24 6.76 1.78
N GLN A 143 -2.66 6.82 0.51
CA GLN A 143 -2.63 8.02 -0.32
C GLN A 143 -1.22 8.65 -0.39
N LEU A 144 -0.18 7.82 -0.56
CA LEU A 144 1.20 8.30 -0.64
C LEU A 144 1.39 9.19 -1.88
N PRO A 145 1.75 10.46 -1.73
CA PRO A 145 1.81 11.41 -2.85
C PRO A 145 3.17 11.45 -3.54
N PHE A 146 4.11 10.62 -3.13
CA PHE A 146 5.49 10.60 -3.62
C PHE A 146 5.85 9.23 -4.22
N PRO A 147 6.82 9.19 -5.15
CA PRO A 147 7.26 7.94 -5.77
C PRO A 147 7.90 6.99 -4.77
N SER A 148 7.86 5.71 -5.10
CA SER A 148 8.57 4.67 -4.37
C SER A 148 9.32 3.76 -5.31
N VAL A 149 10.42 3.17 -4.83
CA VAL A 149 11.16 2.09 -5.48
C VAL A 149 11.00 0.80 -4.70
N GLN A 150 11.29 -0.34 -5.32
CA GLN A 150 11.14 -1.66 -4.71
C GLN A 150 12.48 -2.25 -4.28
N ASP A 151 12.58 -2.71 -3.03
CA ASP A 151 13.71 -3.52 -2.55
C ASP A 151 13.21 -4.84 -1.94
N PRO A 152 12.64 -5.76 -2.76
CA PRO A 152 12.09 -7.02 -2.26
C PRO A 152 13.16 -7.97 -1.73
N ARG A 153 14.41 -7.80 -2.13
CA ARG A 153 15.55 -8.63 -1.75
C ARG A 153 16.42 -8.05 -0.66
N SER A 154 16.03 -6.91 -0.09
CA SER A 154 16.77 -6.24 1.00
C SER A 154 18.20 -5.85 0.64
N LEU A 155 18.43 -5.40 -0.59
CA LEU A 155 19.76 -4.97 -1.06
C LEU A 155 20.34 -3.85 -0.20
N LEU A 156 19.46 -3.02 0.37
CA LEU A 156 19.82 -1.86 1.19
C LEU A 156 20.00 -2.17 2.67
N ARG A 157 19.74 -3.42 3.09
CA ARG A 157 19.72 -3.82 4.50
C ARG A 157 20.99 -3.46 5.24
N GLU A 158 22.12 -3.92 4.72
CA GLU A 158 23.43 -3.72 5.38
C GLU A 158 23.90 -2.28 5.29
N PHE A 159 23.68 -1.64 4.13
CA PHE A 159 24.13 -0.27 3.91
C PHE A 159 23.47 0.71 4.89
N TYR A 160 22.18 0.53 5.17
CA TYR A 160 21.44 1.41 6.08
C TYR A 160 21.14 0.78 7.44
N ALA A 161 21.70 -0.38 7.76
CA ALA A 161 21.47 -1.11 9.01
C ALA A 161 19.98 -1.29 9.33
N ILE A 162 19.20 -1.80 8.36
CA ILE A 162 17.73 -1.94 8.50
C ILE A 162 17.44 -3.24 9.25
N ASN A 163 17.11 -3.13 10.53
CA ASN A 163 16.75 -4.27 11.39
C ASN A 163 15.24 -4.38 11.64
N GLY A 164 14.44 -3.44 11.15
CA GLY A 164 13.00 -3.38 11.26
C GLY A 164 12.46 -2.11 10.59
N LEU A 165 11.14 -2.05 10.42
CA LEU A 165 10.43 -0.92 9.83
C LEU A 165 9.56 -0.20 10.88
N PRO A 166 9.28 1.08 10.67
CA PRO A 166 9.81 1.97 9.64
C PRO A 166 11.24 2.45 9.91
N VAL A 167 11.95 2.86 8.86
CA VAL A 167 13.19 3.63 8.94
C VAL A 167 13.07 4.82 8.03
N THR A 168 13.39 6.01 8.54
CA THR A 168 13.37 7.24 7.75
C THR A 168 14.75 7.90 7.79
N LEU A 169 15.24 8.31 6.62
CA LEU A 169 16.49 9.04 6.46
C LEU A 169 16.19 10.47 6.02
N LEU A 170 16.74 11.44 6.72
CA LEU A 170 16.80 12.83 6.28
C LEU A 170 18.17 13.04 5.65
N VAL A 171 18.20 13.35 4.37
CA VAL A 171 19.42 13.41 3.57
C VAL A 171 19.56 14.80 2.96
N ASP A 172 20.71 15.45 3.17
CA ASP A 172 21.00 16.73 2.54
C ASP A 172 21.26 16.58 1.03
N LYS A 173 21.38 17.70 0.34
CA LYS A 173 21.64 17.69 -1.11
C LYS A 173 23.01 17.16 -1.50
N GLU A 174 23.96 17.13 -0.59
CA GLU A 174 25.27 16.52 -0.76
C GLU A 174 25.22 14.97 -0.61
N GLY A 175 24.08 14.43 -0.18
CA GLY A 175 23.88 13.00 0.03
C GLY A 175 24.30 12.49 1.41
N LYS A 176 24.51 13.41 2.38
CA LYS A 176 24.81 13.05 3.77
C LYS A 176 23.49 12.77 4.51
N VAL A 177 23.45 11.67 5.24
CA VAL A 177 22.34 11.39 6.15
C VAL A 177 22.53 12.27 7.41
N VAL A 178 21.75 13.35 7.48
CA VAL A 178 21.80 14.28 8.63
C VAL A 178 21.01 13.76 9.81
N GLU A 179 20.04 12.87 9.55
CA GLU A 179 19.30 12.17 10.61
C GLU A 179 18.78 10.83 10.10
N ARG A 180 18.84 9.80 10.97
CA ARG A 180 18.21 8.51 10.79
C ARG A 180 17.22 8.27 11.92
N ILE A 181 15.95 8.07 11.57
CA ILE A 181 14.88 7.78 12.51
C ILE A 181 14.54 6.29 12.36
N ALA A 182 14.69 5.52 13.43
CA ALA A 182 14.27 4.12 13.49
C ALA A 182 13.01 4.03 14.35
N GLY A 183 11.90 3.62 13.75
CA GLY A 183 10.57 3.62 14.37
C GLY A 183 9.70 4.79 13.92
N PRO A 184 8.58 5.04 14.61
CA PRO A 184 7.59 6.04 14.25
C PRO A 184 8.18 7.44 14.12
N ILE A 185 7.68 8.21 13.15
CA ILE A 185 8.16 9.59 12.90
C ILE A 185 7.43 10.66 13.75
N GLY A 186 6.37 10.28 14.45
CA GLY A 186 5.60 11.17 15.30
C GLY A 186 4.47 11.91 14.57
N SER A 187 3.98 12.98 15.17
CA SER A 187 2.86 13.74 14.63
C SER A 187 3.20 14.46 13.31
N PRO A 188 2.19 14.80 12.48
CA PRO A 188 2.40 15.57 11.25
C PRO A 188 3.16 16.88 11.44
N GLU A 189 2.89 17.58 12.54
CA GLU A 189 3.54 18.85 12.84
C GLU A 189 5.01 18.64 13.28
N ASP A 190 5.25 17.73 14.21
CA ASP A 190 6.58 17.41 14.70
C ASP A 190 7.50 16.93 13.58
N PHE A 191 7.01 16.01 12.75
CA PHE A 191 7.79 15.50 11.62
C PHE A 191 8.09 16.59 10.59
N THR A 192 7.09 17.41 10.24
CA THR A 192 7.29 18.51 9.28
C THR A 192 8.34 19.52 9.81
N ASN A 193 8.24 19.89 11.07
CA ASN A 193 9.20 20.82 11.71
C ASN A 193 10.60 20.22 11.78
N ARG A 194 10.71 18.91 12.08
CA ARG A 194 11.97 18.16 12.08
C ARG A 194 12.64 18.18 10.71
N VAL A 195 11.88 17.82 9.65
CA VAL A 195 12.39 17.85 8.27
C VAL A 195 12.83 19.25 7.87
N SER A 196 11.99 20.26 8.10
CA SER A 196 12.30 21.66 7.79
C SER A 196 13.54 22.14 8.51
N GLY A 197 13.64 21.91 9.82
CA GLY A 197 14.78 22.32 10.64
C GLY A 197 16.08 21.62 10.29
N LYS A 198 16.03 20.38 9.79
CA LYS A 198 17.23 19.60 9.45
C LYS A 198 17.70 19.79 8.00
N LEU A 199 16.77 20.07 7.08
CA LEU A 199 17.07 20.05 5.64
C LEU A 199 16.97 21.41 4.96
N ILE A 200 16.28 22.40 5.56
CA ILE A 200 16.00 23.68 4.90
C ILE A 200 16.67 24.86 5.63
N SER A 201 16.94 24.74 6.92
CA SER A 201 17.44 25.84 7.76
C SER A 201 18.94 26.13 7.61
N TYR A 202 19.54 25.91 6.41
CA TYR A 202 20.95 26.23 6.11
C TYR A 202 21.06 27.12 4.89
#